data_31d9f656195b26bd635fac4c954de5f0
#
_entry.id   31d9f656195b26bd635fac4c954de5f0
#
_cell.length_a   1.000
_cell.length_b   1.000
_cell.length_c   1.000
_cell.angle_alpha   90.00
_cell.angle_beta   90.00
_cell.angle_gamma   90.00
#
_symmetry.space_group_name_H-M   'P 1'
#
loop_
_entity.id
_entity.type
_entity.pdbx_description
1 polymer ?
#
loop_
_entity_poly.entity_id
_entity_poly.type
_entity_poly.pdbx_seq_one_letter_code
_entity_poly.pdbx_strand_id
1 'polypeptide(L)'
;MNRKEFLADCGKKGLAGVALSMFPWLESCTEKAQQEVKGEKARIGMIGTGSRGLYHIKNLLQMPNVEMVALCDDYRPHLEDAAQYYPKAKLYDDYRKLLEDKNVDGVIVTTPLYLHGRMTMDALRAGKRVFCEKSMAFTLDEALEVYNCRKELNGVLFIGQQRLFDPKYARAMQMIHDGKIGKVVGVRNYWYRNNDWRREVPSPELERRINWRLYSEYSRGLMTELACHHLQNGSWAMGMLPEKVMGSGSLLHWNKDERDVYDAVSAIFRYPNGVNMTFESIISNKHFGMGEQILGTEGTIDLVTCMHYTDEPAPKGSGMHQLVAQIESGVMSNSVFAGTSWAAETSSLAPGMPIMDNVTISTGESTVGAEADGSIEIMEAFVHAVITGKQPAKVLEESYYATQFALLADKAMREGAILTLDDKYKIPYEPLR
;
A
#
# COMPACT_ATOMS: atom_id res chain seq x y z
N MET A 1 20.37 -6.87 -12.44
CA MET A 1 21.00 -7.13 -11.12
C MET A 1 20.10 -8.08 -10.38
N ASN A 2 20.59 -9.21 -9.90
CA ASN A 2 19.76 -10.13 -9.13
C ASN A 2 19.68 -9.66 -7.67
N ARG A 3 18.72 -10.20 -6.90
CA ARG A 3 18.45 -9.83 -5.50
C ARG A 3 19.69 -9.91 -4.60
N LYS A 4 20.55 -10.94 -4.78
CA LYS A 4 21.79 -11.08 -4.00
C LYS A 4 22.79 -9.96 -4.30
N GLU A 5 22.87 -9.55 -5.55
CA GLU A 5 23.73 -8.44 -5.98
C GLU A 5 23.20 -7.11 -5.44
N PHE A 6 21.88 -6.91 -5.41
CA PHE A 6 21.24 -5.72 -4.83
C PHE A 6 21.48 -5.61 -3.32
N LEU A 7 21.20 -6.68 -2.57
CA LEU A 7 21.40 -6.71 -1.11
C LEU A 7 22.90 -6.62 -0.75
N ALA A 8 23.77 -7.21 -1.54
CA ALA A 8 25.22 -7.12 -1.35
C ALA A 8 25.77 -5.72 -1.66
N ASP A 9 25.19 -5.02 -2.63
CA ASP A 9 25.57 -3.65 -2.98
C ASP A 9 25.04 -2.65 -1.93
N CYS A 10 23.83 -2.83 -1.43
CA CYS A 10 23.31 -2.08 -0.27
C CYS A 10 24.17 -2.30 0.98
N GLY A 11 24.58 -3.52 1.26
CA GLY A 11 25.45 -3.84 2.40
C GLY A 11 26.86 -3.27 2.31
N LYS A 12 27.44 -3.22 1.09
CA LYS A 12 28.79 -2.68 0.86
C LYS A 12 28.89 -1.15 0.97
N LYS A 13 27.78 -0.43 0.70
CA LYS A 13 27.77 1.05 0.69
C LYS A 13 27.30 1.68 2.01
N GLY A 14 27.02 0.90 3.05
CA GLY A 14 26.60 1.40 4.37
C GLY A 14 25.20 2.03 4.42
N LEU A 15 24.50 2.12 3.28
CA LEU A 15 23.16 2.72 3.18
C LEU A 15 22.07 1.84 3.80
N ALA A 16 22.18 0.52 3.66
CA ALA A 16 21.26 -0.42 4.30
C ALA A 16 21.35 -0.36 5.84
N GLY A 17 22.54 -0.17 6.40
CA GLY A 17 22.74 -0.06 7.84
C GLY A 17 22.06 1.16 8.46
N VAL A 18 22.04 2.29 7.78
CA VAL A 18 21.41 3.52 8.27
C VAL A 18 19.88 3.44 8.17
N ALA A 19 19.33 2.97 7.06
CA ALA A 19 17.89 2.77 6.90
C ALA A 19 17.34 1.73 7.90
N LEU A 20 18.08 0.66 8.14
CA LEU A 20 17.70 -0.39 9.09
C LEU A 20 17.71 0.08 10.55
N SER A 21 18.61 1.00 10.93
CA SER A 21 18.62 1.57 12.29
C SER A 21 17.43 2.50 12.56
N MET A 22 16.89 3.16 11.54
CA MET A 22 15.72 4.02 11.66
C MET A 22 14.39 3.25 11.57
N PHE A 23 14.37 2.14 10.87
CA PHE A 23 13.19 1.33 10.66
C PHE A 23 13.41 -0.12 11.12
N PRO A 24 13.33 -0.38 12.43
CA PRO A 24 13.66 -1.70 13.01
C PRO A 24 12.85 -2.87 12.43
N TRP A 25 11.66 -2.62 11.89
CA TRP A 25 10.85 -3.69 11.28
C TRP A 25 11.46 -4.24 9.98
N LEU A 26 12.37 -3.51 9.34
CA LEU A 26 13.12 -4.00 8.19
C LEU A 26 14.27 -4.95 8.59
N GLU A 27 14.63 -5.02 9.87
CA GLU A 27 15.68 -5.95 10.35
C GLU A 27 15.32 -7.41 10.04
N SER A 28 14.02 -7.76 10.07
CA SER A 28 13.56 -9.10 9.75
C SER A 28 13.80 -9.53 8.28
N CYS A 29 14.09 -8.56 7.40
CA CYS A 29 14.42 -8.79 6.00
C CYS A 29 15.94 -8.88 5.76
N THR A 30 16.77 -8.80 6.80
CA THR A 30 18.23 -8.80 6.69
C THR A 30 18.82 -10.20 6.56
N GLU A 31 20.06 -10.28 6.03
CA GLU A 31 20.82 -11.54 6.03
C GLU A 31 21.02 -12.09 7.44
N LYS A 32 21.14 -11.23 8.46
CA LYS A 32 21.27 -11.62 9.87
C LYS A 32 20.01 -12.32 10.36
N ALA A 33 18.82 -11.79 10.08
CA ALA A 33 17.57 -12.40 10.44
C ALA A 33 17.32 -13.72 9.69
N GLN A 34 17.71 -13.79 8.42
CA GLN A 34 17.67 -15.03 7.65
C GLN A 34 18.62 -16.10 8.19
N GLN A 35 19.78 -15.67 8.72
CA GLN A 35 20.73 -16.56 9.39
C GLN A 35 20.20 -17.09 10.72
N GLU A 36 19.44 -16.28 11.51
CA GLU A 36 18.80 -16.67 12.76
C GLU A 36 17.84 -17.85 12.57
N VAL A 37 17.12 -17.89 11.45
CA VAL A 37 16.12 -18.95 11.13
C VAL A 37 16.64 -20.00 10.15
N LYS A 38 17.96 -20.07 9.93
CA LYS A 38 18.57 -21.00 8.99
C LYS A 38 18.35 -22.46 9.42
N GLY A 39 17.67 -23.22 8.57
CA GLY A 39 17.33 -24.62 8.84
C GLY A 39 15.96 -24.82 9.48
N GLU A 40 15.34 -23.76 9.99
CA GLU A 40 13.96 -23.78 10.46
C GLU A 40 12.98 -23.70 9.28
N LYS A 41 11.79 -24.28 9.46
CA LYS A 41 10.72 -24.27 8.44
C LYS A 41 9.45 -23.66 9.00
N ALA A 42 8.92 -22.67 8.29
CA ALA A 42 7.56 -22.18 8.49
C ALA A 42 6.59 -23.08 7.72
N ARG A 43 5.71 -23.77 8.42
CA ARG A 43 4.66 -24.60 7.83
C ARG A 43 3.44 -23.73 7.56
N ILE A 44 3.24 -23.39 6.29
CA ILE A 44 2.25 -22.38 5.85
C ILE A 44 1.02 -23.05 5.25
N GLY A 45 -0.16 -22.56 5.65
CA GLY A 45 -1.42 -22.80 4.98
C GLY A 45 -1.87 -21.54 4.22
N MET A 46 -2.47 -21.72 3.04
CA MET A 46 -3.04 -20.61 2.29
C MET A 46 -4.55 -20.75 2.17
N ILE A 47 -5.28 -19.65 2.46
CA ILE A 47 -6.74 -19.54 2.32
C ILE A 47 -7.02 -18.52 1.23
N GLY A 48 -7.61 -18.97 0.12
CA GLY A 48 -7.79 -18.23 -1.12
C GLY A 48 -6.60 -18.40 -2.06
N THR A 49 -6.79 -19.19 -3.12
CA THR A 49 -5.74 -19.53 -4.11
C THR A 49 -6.00 -18.89 -5.48
N GLY A 50 -6.84 -17.86 -5.53
CA GLY A 50 -7.06 -17.04 -6.72
C GLY A 50 -5.80 -16.27 -7.15
N SER A 51 -5.94 -15.28 -8.03
CA SER A 51 -4.79 -14.57 -8.64
C SER A 51 -3.79 -14.02 -7.62
N ARG A 52 -4.27 -13.44 -6.50
CA ARG A 52 -3.34 -12.90 -5.47
C ARG A 52 -2.70 -14.04 -4.67
N GLY A 53 -3.45 -15.10 -4.37
CA GLY A 53 -2.90 -16.30 -3.75
C GLY A 53 -1.81 -16.94 -4.61
N LEU A 54 -2.04 -17.12 -5.91
CA LEU A 54 -1.04 -17.62 -6.84
C LEU A 54 0.21 -16.73 -6.94
N TYR A 55 0.04 -15.41 -6.86
CA TYR A 55 1.17 -14.49 -6.80
C TYR A 55 2.05 -14.75 -5.56
N HIS A 56 1.45 -14.88 -4.37
CA HIS A 56 2.19 -15.21 -3.16
C HIS A 56 2.79 -16.62 -3.20
N ILE A 57 2.07 -17.61 -3.73
CA ILE A 57 2.58 -18.98 -3.92
C ILE A 57 3.90 -18.95 -4.71
N LYS A 58 3.96 -18.20 -5.81
CA LYS A 58 5.16 -18.07 -6.64
C LYS A 58 6.32 -17.39 -5.91
N ASN A 59 6.03 -16.38 -5.09
CA ASN A 59 7.05 -15.73 -4.27
C ASN A 59 7.59 -16.67 -3.19
N LEU A 60 6.71 -17.42 -2.51
CA LEU A 60 7.06 -18.35 -1.45
C LEU A 60 7.88 -19.56 -1.94
N LEU A 61 7.74 -19.96 -3.21
CA LEU A 61 8.58 -21.00 -3.83
C LEU A 61 10.09 -20.66 -3.79
N GLN A 62 10.41 -19.36 -3.77
CA GLN A 62 11.80 -18.90 -3.76
C GLN A 62 12.41 -18.84 -2.35
N MET A 63 11.59 -19.08 -1.30
CA MET A 63 11.99 -18.98 0.10
C MET A 63 12.34 -20.36 0.66
N PRO A 64 13.63 -20.61 0.98
CA PRO A 64 14.07 -21.93 1.44
C PRO A 64 13.47 -22.32 2.79
N ASN A 65 13.00 -21.37 3.58
CA ASN A 65 12.43 -21.58 4.91
C ASN A 65 10.92 -21.82 4.91
N VAL A 66 10.29 -21.92 3.72
CA VAL A 66 8.85 -22.16 3.60
C VAL A 66 8.57 -23.63 3.28
N GLU A 67 7.60 -24.18 3.97
CA GLU A 67 6.93 -25.42 3.64
C GLU A 67 5.43 -25.15 3.51
N MET A 68 4.91 -25.15 2.27
CA MET A 68 3.47 -25.04 2.02
C MET A 68 2.83 -26.40 2.30
N VAL A 69 2.14 -26.50 3.42
CA VAL A 69 1.56 -27.77 3.90
C VAL A 69 0.08 -27.89 3.62
N ALA A 70 -0.62 -26.77 3.38
CA ALA A 70 -2.06 -26.75 3.15
C ALA A 70 -2.48 -25.65 2.17
N LEU A 71 -3.42 -25.96 1.29
CA LEU A 71 -4.07 -25.02 0.37
C LEU A 71 -5.58 -25.12 0.54
N CYS A 72 -6.28 -24.00 0.58
CA CYS A 72 -7.72 -23.93 0.71
C CYS A 72 -8.33 -22.92 -0.26
N ASP A 73 -9.30 -23.36 -1.03
CA ASP A 73 -10.19 -22.50 -1.82
C ASP A 73 -11.52 -23.26 -1.99
N ASP A 74 -12.63 -22.57 -1.90
CA ASP A 74 -13.95 -23.14 -2.12
C ASP A 74 -14.32 -23.18 -3.62
N TYR A 75 -13.47 -22.59 -4.50
CA TYR A 75 -13.55 -22.71 -5.95
C TYR A 75 -12.49 -23.69 -6.46
N ARG A 76 -12.94 -24.89 -6.77
CA ARG A 76 -12.07 -26.02 -7.11
C ARG A 76 -11.01 -25.74 -8.18
N PRO A 77 -11.29 -25.02 -9.28
CA PRO A 77 -10.27 -24.69 -10.27
C PRO A 77 -9.09 -23.89 -9.71
N HIS A 78 -9.32 -22.90 -8.84
CA HIS A 78 -8.24 -22.15 -8.21
C HIS A 78 -7.37 -23.04 -7.33
N LEU A 79 -7.99 -23.99 -6.61
CA LEU A 79 -7.28 -24.91 -5.73
C LEU A 79 -6.40 -25.87 -6.53
N GLU A 80 -6.90 -26.38 -7.65
CA GLU A 80 -6.16 -27.29 -8.55
C GLU A 80 -4.97 -26.57 -9.22
N ASP A 81 -5.17 -25.34 -9.67
CA ASP A 81 -4.08 -24.52 -10.21
C ASP A 81 -2.95 -24.30 -9.18
N ALA A 82 -3.31 -23.98 -7.95
CA ALA A 82 -2.36 -23.77 -6.87
C ALA A 82 -1.61 -25.07 -6.48
N ALA A 83 -2.30 -26.20 -6.49
CA ALA A 83 -1.74 -27.50 -6.14
C ALA A 83 -0.61 -27.95 -7.09
N GLN A 84 -0.56 -27.45 -8.31
CA GLN A 84 0.53 -27.74 -9.26
C GLN A 84 1.89 -27.24 -8.76
N TYR A 85 1.91 -26.15 -7.98
CA TYR A 85 3.13 -25.58 -7.41
C TYR A 85 3.58 -26.30 -6.13
N TYR A 86 2.61 -26.85 -5.37
CA TYR A 86 2.86 -27.56 -4.12
C TYR A 86 2.08 -28.89 -4.07
N PRO A 87 2.48 -29.90 -4.87
CA PRO A 87 1.71 -31.13 -5.05
C PRO A 87 1.61 -32.00 -3.79
N LYS A 88 2.42 -31.69 -2.76
CA LYS A 88 2.37 -32.39 -1.46
C LYS A 88 1.48 -31.68 -0.44
N ALA A 89 1.02 -30.47 -0.73
CA ALA A 89 0.14 -29.74 0.18
C ALA A 89 -1.23 -30.41 0.26
N LYS A 90 -1.76 -30.47 1.47
CA LYS A 90 -3.11 -30.99 1.70
C LYS A 90 -4.15 -29.97 1.21
N LEU A 91 -5.16 -30.45 0.49
CA LEU A 91 -6.18 -29.60 -0.12
C LEU A 91 -7.45 -29.58 0.75
N TYR A 92 -7.99 -28.38 0.95
CA TYR A 92 -9.19 -28.13 1.73
C TYR A 92 -10.20 -27.31 0.92
N ASP A 93 -11.47 -27.61 1.06
CA ASP A 93 -12.61 -26.85 0.55
C ASP A 93 -13.24 -25.94 1.61
N ASP A 94 -12.88 -26.16 2.89
CA ASP A 94 -13.32 -25.36 4.04
C ASP A 94 -12.10 -24.91 4.86
N TYR A 95 -11.90 -23.60 4.97
CA TYR A 95 -10.78 -23.01 5.70
C TYR A 95 -10.75 -23.39 7.19
N ARG A 96 -11.91 -23.68 7.81
CA ARG A 96 -11.97 -24.10 9.21
C ARG A 96 -11.25 -25.42 9.44
N LYS A 97 -11.40 -26.36 8.50
CA LYS A 97 -10.67 -27.64 8.52
C LYS A 97 -9.16 -27.44 8.35
N LEU A 98 -8.73 -26.44 7.55
CA LEU A 98 -7.32 -26.06 7.46
C LEU A 98 -6.83 -25.49 8.79
N LEU A 99 -7.62 -24.65 9.46
CA LEU A 99 -7.24 -24.08 10.76
C LEU A 99 -7.11 -25.14 11.88
N GLU A 100 -7.86 -26.23 11.82
CA GLU A 100 -7.78 -27.36 12.74
C GLU A 100 -6.50 -28.20 12.52
N ASP A 101 -5.84 -28.08 11.37
CA ASP A 101 -4.63 -28.87 11.07
C ASP A 101 -3.46 -28.37 11.92
N LYS A 102 -2.97 -29.27 12.81
CA LYS A 102 -1.83 -29.00 13.70
C LYS A 102 -0.49 -28.89 12.97
N ASN A 103 -0.46 -29.30 11.68
CA ASN A 103 0.72 -29.18 10.85
C ASN A 103 0.85 -27.78 10.21
N VAL A 104 -0.09 -26.87 10.44
CA VAL A 104 -0.07 -25.48 9.96
C VAL A 104 0.33 -24.55 11.11
N ASP A 105 1.42 -23.82 10.97
CA ASP A 105 1.89 -22.81 11.94
C ASP A 105 1.42 -21.41 11.58
N GLY A 106 1.50 -21.06 10.29
CA GLY A 106 1.13 -19.76 9.76
C GLY A 106 0.09 -19.88 8.65
N VAL A 107 -0.77 -18.86 8.53
CA VAL A 107 -1.84 -18.82 7.54
C VAL A 107 -1.77 -17.52 6.74
N ILE A 108 -1.87 -17.63 5.43
CA ILE A 108 -1.98 -16.49 4.50
C ILE A 108 -3.41 -16.43 4.00
N VAL A 109 -4.11 -15.30 4.24
CA VAL A 109 -5.49 -15.04 3.82
C VAL A 109 -5.47 -14.10 2.62
N THR A 110 -5.92 -14.60 1.45
CA THR A 110 -5.96 -13.87 0.17
C THR A 110 -7.33 -13.98 -0.51
N THR A 111 -8.35 -14.05 0.30
CA THR A 111 -9.75 -14.16 -0.10
C THR A 111 -10.33 -12.81 -0.59
N PRO A 112 -11.58 -12.74 -1.04
CA PRO A 112 -12.27 -11.47 -1.21
C PRO A 112 -12.33 -10.65 0.07
N LEU A 113 -12.32 -9.31 -0.06
CA LEU A 113 -12.21 -8.35 1.05
C LEU A 113 -13.23 -8.61 2.18
N TYR A 114 -14.48 -8.90 1.86
CA TYR A 114 -15.55 -9.11 2.85
C TYR A 114 -15.33 -10.33 3.77
N LEU A 115 -14.36 -11.19 3.45
CA LEU A 115 -13.99 -12.36 4.25
C LEU A 115 -12.73 -12.14 5.10
N HIS A 116 -11.97 -11.07 4.84
CA HIS A 116 -10.67 -10.84 5.47
C HIS A 116 -10.76 -10.83 6.99
N GLY A 117 -11.62 -9.98 7.56
CA GLY A 117 -11.69 -9.81 9.01
C GLY A 117 -12.10 -11.09 9.72
N ARG A 118 -13.18 -11.72 9.26
CA ARG A 118 -13.67 -12.99 9.85
C ARG A 118 -12.61 -14.09 9.81
N MET A 119 -12.03 -14.38 8.62
CA MET A 119 -11.06 -15.46 8.46
C MET A 119 -9.76 -15.20 9.21
N THR A 120 -9.35 -13.91 9.31
CA THR A 120 -8.21 -13.48 10.12
C THR A 120 -8.44 -13.74 11.60
N MET A 121 -9.59 -13.34 12.14
CA MET A 121 -9.92 -13.56 13.55
C MET A 121 -10.04 -15.08 13.87
N ASP A 122 -10.65 -15.85 12.99
CA ASP A 122 -10.76 -17.31 13.19
C ASP A 122 -9.38 -17.97 13.17
N ALA A 123 -8.47 -17.54 12.30
CA ALA A 123 -7.09 -18.03 12.25
C ALA A 123 -6.29 -17.64 13.52
N LEU A 124 -6.43 -16.41 14.01
CA LEU A 124 -5.82 -15.96 15.26
C LEU A 124 -6.33 -16.78 16.46
N ARG A 125 -7.65 -17.01 16.56
CA ARG A 125 -8.27 -17.84 17.62
C ARG A 125 -7.83 -19.31 17.56
N ALA A 126 -7.53 -19.80 16.35
CA ALA A 126 -6.93 -21.14 16.17
C ALA A 126 -5.42 -21.18 16.52
N GLY A 127 -4.86 -20.08 17.04
CA GLY A 127 -3.45 -19.98 17.44
C GLY A 127 -2.48 -19.89 16.26
N LYS A 128 -2.95 -19.59 15.05
CA LYS A 128 -2.10 -19.45 13.87
C LYS A 128 -1.48 -18.04 13.82
N ARG A 129 -0.26 -17.93 13.26
CA ARG A 129 0.31 -16.66 12.86
C ARG A 129 -0.30 -16.29 11.50
N VAL A 130 -0.74 -15.04 11.35
CA VAL A 130 -1.60 -14.66 10.22
C VAL A 130 -0.96 -13.56 9.38
N PHE A 131 -0.96 -13.78 8.08
CA PHE A 131 -0.86 -12.73 7.08
C PHE A 131 -2.22 -12.57 6.41
N CYS A 132 -2.77 -11.38 6.42
CA CYS A 132 -4.00 -11.07 5.70
C CYS A 132 -3.70 -10.05 4.61
N GLU A 133 -4.21 -10.27 3.39
CA GLU A 133 -4.12 -9.27 2.34
C GLU A 133 -4.82 -7.97 2.75
N LYS A 134 -4.38 -6.88 2.11
CA LYS A 134 -4.98 -5.56 2.29
C LYS A 134 -6.32 -5.46 1.51
N SER A 135 -7.24 -4.64 1.93
CA SER A 135 -7.38 -3.97 3.23
C SER A 135 -7.73 -4.96 4.33
N MET A 136 -7.41 -4.61 5.57
CA MET A 136 -7.55 -5.51 6.72
C MET A 136 -8.97 -6.09 6.88
N ALA A 137 -10.00 -5.28 6.57
CA ALA A 137 -11.39 -5.61 6.82
C ALA A 137 -12.33 -4.86 5.87
N PHE A 138 -13.59 -5.25 5.87
CA PHE A 138 -14.64 -4.72 5.00
C PHE A 138 -15.42 -3.56 5.64
N THR A 139 -15.43 -3.46 6.97
CA THR A 139 -16.09 -2.38 7.73
C THR A 139 -15.16 -1.80 8.80
N LEU A 140 -15.48 -0.56 9.25
CA LEU A 140 -14.76 0.11 10.33
C LEU A 140 -14.79 -0.70 11.62
N ASP A 141 -15.96 -1.26 11.99
CA ASP A 141 -16.11 -2.09 13.18
C ASP A 141 -15.31 -3.38 13.08
N GLU A 142 -15.38 -4.07 11.94
CA GLU A 142 -14.63 -5.31 11.72
C GLU A 142 -13.10 -5.10 11.80
N ALA A 143 -12.58 -3.97 11.28
CA ALA A 143 -11.16 -3.65 11.41
C ALA A 143 -10.76 -3.46 12.88
N LEU A 144 -11.60 -2.82 13.69
CA LEU A 144 -11.39 -2.68 15.14
C LEU A 144 -11.44 -4.04 15.85
N GLU A 145 -12.39 -4.91 15.48
CA GLU A 145 -12.50 -6.26 16.03
C GLU A 145 -11.25 -7.10 15.71
N VAL A 146 -10.73 -7.04 14.49
CA VAL A 146 -9.49 -7.72 14.09
C VAL A 146 -8.30 -7.23 14.93
N TYR A 147 -8.16 -5.91 15.11
CA TYR A 147 -7.09 -5.33 15.92
C TYR A 147 -7.20 -5.79 17.38
N ASN A 148 -8.39 -5.73 17.97
CA ASN A 148 -8.64 -6.15 19.35
C ASN A 148 -8.41 -7.65 19.53
N CYS A 149 -8.89 -8.50 18.63
CA CYS A 149 -8.66 -9.95 18.63
C CYS A 149 -7.16 -10.27 18.62
N ARG A 150 -6.39 -9.61 17.77
CA ARG A 150 -4.91 -9.77 17.74
C ARG A 150 -4.28 -9.37 19.07
N LYS A 151 -4.72 -8.24 19.64
CA LYS A 151 -4.18 -7.71 20.91
C LYS A 151 -4.50 -8.64 22.09
N GLU A 152 -5.75 -9.11 22.22
CA GLU A 152 -6.21 -10.01 23.26
C GLU A 152 -5.45 -11.34 23.24
N LEU A 153 -5.21 -11.88 22.06
CA LEU A 153 -4.52 -13.15 21.87
C LEU A 153 -2.99 -13.02 21.85
N ASN A 154 -2.46 -11.80 21.90
CA ASN A 154 -1.05 -11.52 21.65
C ASN A 154 -0.51 -12.24 20.39
N GLY A 155 -1.36 -12.29 19.35
CA GLY A 155 -1.09 -13.03 18.12
C GLY A 155 -0.13 -12.30 17.19
N VAL A 156 0.40 -13.00 16.20
CA VAL A 156 1.14 -12.43 15.08
C VAL A 156 0.18 -12.14 13.94
N LEU A 157 0.09 -10.88 13.49
CA LEU A 157 -0.76 -10.45 12.38
C LEU A 157 -0.04 -9.45 11.50
N PHE A 158 0.19 -9.82 10.24
CA PHE A 158 0.64 -8.94 9.17
C PHE A 158 -0.53 -8.60 8.25
N ILE A 159 -0.58 -7.37 7.78
CA ILE A 159 -1.49 -6.93 6.72
C ILE A 159 -0.66 -6.62 5.47
N GLY A 160 -1.15 -6.99 4.30
CA GLY A 160 -0.46 -6.90 3.01
C GLY A 160 -0.13 -5.47 2.54
N GLN A 161 0.37 -4.61 3.44
CA GLN A 161 0.88 -3.27 3.14
C GLN A 161 2.38 -3.36 2.81
N GLN A 162 2.69 -3.95 1.66
CA GLN A 162 4.06 -4.33 1.28
C GLN A 162 5.01 -3.14 1.16
N ARG A 163 4.52 -1.92 0.86
CA ARG A 163 5.34 -0.71 0.72
C ARG A 163 6.06 -0.33 2.02
N LEU A 164 5.52 -0.73 3.18
CA LEU A 164 6.21 -0.60 4.47
C LEU A 164 7.54 -1.37 4.50
N PHE A 165 7.65 -2.41 3.70
CA PHE A 165 8.82 -3.29 3.64
C PHE A 165 9.70 -3.04 2.41
N ASP A 166 9.33 -2.09 1.55
CA ASP A 166 10.13 -1.71 0.38
C ASP A 166 11.28 -0.77 0.80
N PRO A 167 12.54 -1.15 0.57
CA PRO A 167 13.69 -0.31 0.93
C PRO A 167 13.69 1.07 0.25
N LYS A 168 13.10 1.18 -0.95
CA LYS A 168 12.98 2.46 -1.67
C LYS A 168 12.07 3.42 -0.92
N TYR A 169 10.91 2.94 -0.46
CA TYR A 169 10.00 3.73 0.37
C TYR A 169 10.63 4.10 1.69
N ALA A 170 11.29 3.16 2.37
CA ALA A 170 12.00 3.45 3.62
C ALA A 170 13.05 4.54 3.44
N ARG A 171 13.85 4.48 2.39
CA ARG A 171 14.85 5.52 2.08
C ARG A 171 14.22 6.88 1.80
N ALA A 172 13.13 6.91 1.03
CA ALA A 172 12.39 8.13 0.75
C ALA A 172 11.82 8.75 2.05
N MET A 173 11.20 7.94 2.89
CA MET A 173 10.66 8.40 4.19
C MET A 173 11.76 8.93 5.12
N GLN A 174 12.92 8.27 5.15
CA GLN A 174 14.07 8.79 5.86
C GLN A 174 14.47 10.18 5.37
N MET A 175 14.56 10.39 4.06
CA MET A 175 14.89 11.70 3.48
C MET A 175 13.87 12.77 3.86
N ILE A 176 12.57 12.43 3.88
CA ILE A 176 11.50 13.34 4.29
C ILE A 176 11.66 13.71 5.77
N HIS A 177 11.85 12.72 6.64
CA HIS A 177 11.99 12.94 8.09
C HIS A 177 13.30 13.66 8.45
N ASP A 178 14.36 13.48 7.65
CA ASP A 178 15.62 14.24 7.76
C ASP A 178 15.50 15.69 7.23
N GLY A 179 14.33 16.09 6.73
CA GLY A 179 14.07 17.44 6.25
C GLY A 179 14.67 17.77 4.88
N LYS A 180 14.98 16.75 4.05
CA LYS A 180 15.61 16.96 2.71
C LYS A 180 14.72 17.69 1.70
N ILE A 181 13.43 17.80 1.96
CA ILE A 181 12.48 18.55 1.15
C ILE A 181 11.88 19.75 1.93
N GLY A 182 12.48 20.11 3.06
CA GLY A 182 11.94 21.13 3.95
C GLY A 182 10.64 20.67 4.62
N LYS A 183 9.72 21.61 4.88
CA LYS A 183 8.42 21.32 5.48
C LYS A 183 7.46 20.72 4.44
N VAL A 184 6.86 19.58 4.72
CA VAL A 184 5.81 19.02 3.84
C VAL A 184 4.60 19.96 3.78
N VAL A 185 4.18 20.31 2.56
CA VAL A 185 3.06 21.22 2.28
C VAL A 185 1.95 20.58 1.47
N GLY A 186 2.18 19.40 0.90
CA GLY A 186 1.18 18.64 0.16
C GLY A 186 1.57 17.18 -0.06
N VAL A 187 0.58 16.33 -0.22
CA VAL A 187 0.75 14.93 -0.62
C VAL A 187 -0.22 14.66 -1.76
N ARG A 188 0.31 14.28 -2.91
CA ARG A 188 -0.47 14.06 -4.10
C ARG A 188 -0.36 12.62 -4.57
N ASN A 189 -1.49 11.93 -4.65
CA ASN A 189 -1.56 10.54 -5.08
C ASN A 189 -2.61 10.33 -6.14
N TYR A 190 -2.31 9.45 -7.08
CA TYR A 190 -3.27 9.02 -8.07
C TYR A 190 -2.94 7.63 -8.59
N TRP A 191 -3.98 6.90 -9.06
CA TRP A 191 -3.79 5.62 -9.71
C TRP A 191 -4.80 5.46 -10.85
N TYR A 192 -4.36 5.77 -12.05
CA TYR A 192 -5.15 5.70 -13.26
C TYR A 192 -4.90 4.39 -14.00
N ARG A 193 -5.96 3.73 -14.41
CA ARG A 193 -5.92 2.47 -15.16
C ARG A 193 -6.92 2.52 -16.32
N ASN A 194 -6.77 1.62 -17.28
CA ASN A 194 -7.80 1.31 -18.26
C ASN A 194 -8.09 -0.18 -18.22
N ASN A 195 -8.90 -0.58 -17.25
CA ASN A 195 -9.27 -1.96 -17.00
C ASN A 195 -10.58 -2.00 -16.21
N ASP A 196 -11.56 -2.74 -16.70
CA ASP A 196 -12.88 -2.85 -16.08
C ASP A 196 -12.94 -3.80 -14.87
N TRP A 197 -11.82 -4.49 -14.55
CA TRP A 197 -11.69 -5.51 -13.50
C TRP A 197 -12.59 -6.74 -13.66
N ARG A 198 -13.42 -6.76 -14.69
CA ARG A 198 -14.28 -7.90 -14.99
C ARG A 198 -13.47 -9.09 -15.48
N ARG A 199 -13.84 -10.25 -15.02
CA ARG A 199 -13.31 -11.53 -15.45
C ARG A 199 -14.42 -12.34 -16.11
N GLU A 200 -14.03 -13.17 -17.07
CA GLU A 200 -14.93 -14.17 -17.62
C GLU A 200 -15.37 -15.15 -16.53
N VAL A 201 -16.64 -15.51 -16.58
CA VAL A 201 -17.23 -16.48 -15.65
C VAL A 201 -17.71 -17.70 -16.41
N PRO A 202 -17.42 -18.91 -15.91
CA PRO A 202 -17.86 -20.16 -16.57
C PRO A 202 -19.38 -20.32 -16.62
N SER A 203 -20.08 -19.74 -15.64
CA SER A 203 -21.54 -19.74 -15.58
C SER A 203 -22.06 -18.52 -14.79
N PRO A 204 -23.30 -18.06 -15.07
CA PRO A 204 -23.86 -16.87 -14.42
C PRO A 204 -23.90 -16.92 -12.88
N GLU A 205 -24.03 -18.11 -12.30
CA GLU A 205 -24.09 -18.30 -10.86
C GLU A 205 -22.76 -17.93 -10.16
N LEU A 206 -21.66 -17.96 -10.91
CA LEU A 206 -20.33 -17.61 -10.42
C LEU A 206 -20.01 -16.13 -10.56
N GLU A 207 -20.89 -15.33 -11.17
CA GLU A 207 -20.65 -13.91 -11.45
C GLU A 207 -20.20 -13.15 -10.18
N ARG A 208 -21.01 -13.15 -9.14
CA ARG A 208 -20.71 -12.40 -7.91
C ARG A 208 -19.53 -12.95 -7.13
N ARG A 209 -19.25 -14.23 -7.28
CA ARG A 209 -18.11 -14.88 -6.65
C ARG A 209 -16.78 -14.51 -7.33
N ILE A 210 -16.72 -14.56 -8.66
CA ILE A 210 -15.50 -14.29 -9.43
C ILE A 210 -15.28 -12.78 -9.57
N ASN A 211 -16.34 -12.04 -9.82
CA ASN A 211 -16.34 -10.59 -10.03
C ASN A 211 -16.72 -9.79 -8.77
N TRP A 212 -16.48 -10.32 -7.59
CA TRP A 212 -16.86 -9.72 -6.31
C TRP A 212 -16.42 -8.25 -6.14
N ARG A 213 -15.31 -7.85 -6.77
CA ARG A 213 -14.79 -6.47 -6.74
C ARG A 213 -15.73 -5.46 -7.37
N LEU A 214 -16.65 -5.90 -8.22
CA LEU A 214 -17.57 -5.04 -8.94
C LEU A 214 -18.85 -4.70 -8.14
N TYR A 215 -19.03 -5.36 -6.99
CA TYR A 215 -20.25 -5.26 -6.20
C TYR A 215 -19.98 -4.73 -4.79
N SER A 216 -20.70 -3.67 -4.39
CA SER A 216 -20.54 -3.01 -3.09
C SER A 216 -20.89 -3.91 -1.90
N GLU A 217 -21.62 -4.98 -2.14
CA GLU A 217 -21.88 -6.05 -1.17
C GLU A 217 -20.59 -6.76 -0.70
N TYR A 218 -19.55 -6.82 -1.56
CA TYR A 218 -18.32 -7.57 -1.34
C TYR A 218 -17.05 -6.72 -1.37
N SER A 219 -17.14 -5.50 -1.91
CA SER A 219 -16.01 -4.59 -2.11
C SER A 219 -16.36 -3.16 -1.71
N ARG A 220 -15.35 -2.38 -1.30
CA ARG A 220 -15.44 -0.94 -1.12
C ARG A 220 -14.73 -0.17 -2.25
N GLY A 221 -14.57 -0.85 -3.39
CA GLY A 221 -14.06 -0.25 -4.62
C GLY A 221 -12.65 0.33 -4.51
N LEU A 222 -12.39 1.39 -5.26
CA LEU A 222 -11.06 1.95 -5.49
C LEU A 222 -10.36 2.41 -4.21
N MET A 223 -11.12 2.79 -3.17
CA MET A 223 -10.51 3.23 -1.91
C MET A 223 -9.82 2.09 -1.17
N THR A 224 -10.47 0.94 -1.02
CA THR A 224 -9.88 -0.22 -0.34
C THR A 224 -8.94 -1.02 -1.24
N GLU A 225 -9.18 -1.01 -2.56
CA GLU A 225 -8.35 -1.75 -3.50
C GLU A 225 -7.03 -1.03 -3.83
N LEU A 226 -7.03 0.31 -3.91
CA LEU A 226 -5.90 1.10 -4.36
C LEU A 226 -5.44 2.15 -3.33
N ALA A 227 -6.35 3.01 -2.83
CA ALA A 227 -5.99 4.14 -1.99
C ALA A 227 -5.35 3.74 -0.65
N CYS A 228 -5.67 2.57 -0.11
CA CYS A 228 -5.12 2.12 1.18
C CYS A 228 -3.59 2.08 1.22
N HIS A 229 -2.91 1.81 0.10
CA HIS A 229 -1.46 1.88 -0.01
C HIS A 229 -0.93 3.32 0.10
N HIS A 230 -1.60 4.24 -0.59
CA HIS A 230 -1.25 5.66 -0.60
C HIS A 230 -1.52 6.32 0.76
N LEU A 231 -2.61 5.91 1.43
CA LEU A 231 -2.97 6.39 2.76
C LEU A 231 -1.92 6.00 3.82
N GLN A 232 -1.42 4.77 3.73
CA GLN A 232 -0.35 4.31 4.59
C GLN A 232 0.93 5.15 4.36
N ASN A 233 1.33 5.35 3.10
CA ASN A 233 2.52 6.15 2.77
C ASN A 233 2.37 7.62 3.16
N GLY A 234 1.18 8.21 2.95
CA GLY A 234 0.87 9.58 3.35
C GLY A 234 1.00 9.78 4.86
N SER A 235 0.46 8.87 5.67
CA SER A 235 0.55 8.92 7.13
C SER A 235 1.99 8.75 7.61
N TRP A 236 2.75 7.86 7.00
CA TRP A 236 4.17 7.66 7.26
C TRP A 236 4.99 8.91 6.94
N ALA A 237 4.83 9.49 5.74
CA ALA A 237 5.53 10.71 5.34
C ALA A 237 5.20 11.90 6.26
N MET A 238 3.92 12.05 6.64
CA MET A 238 3.47 13.12 7.53
C MET A 238 3.85 12.91 9.00
N GLY A 239 4.13 11.66 9.41
CA GLY A 239 4.30 11.29 10.82
C GLY A 239 3.07 11.61 11.68
N MET A 240 1.87 11.58 11.08
CA MET A 240 0.58 11.82 11.75
C MET A 240 -0.58 11.27 10.89
N LEU A 241 -1.75 11.14 11.52
CA LEU A 241 -2.96 10.69 10.86
C LEU A 241 -3.79 11.85 10.32
N PRO A 242 -4.60 11.65 9.26
CA PRO A 242 -5.59 12.62 8.82
C PRO A 242 -6.63 12.91 9.91
N GLU A 243 -7.14 14.13 9.96
CA GLU A 243 -8.24 14.55 10.83
C GLU A 243 -9.60 14.39 10.14
N LYS A 244 -9.68 14.76 8.86
CA LYS A 244 -10.92 14.79 8.09
C LYS A 244 -10.73 14.19 6.72
N VAL A 245 -11.80 13.61 6.20
CA VAL A 245 -11.86 13.13 4.83
C VAL A 245 -13.12 13.60 4.13
N MET A 246 -13.00 13.95 2.86
CA MET A 246 -14.09 14.26 1.95
C MET A 246 -13.78 13.69 0.58
N GLY A 247 -14.80 13.42 -0.21
CA GLY A 247 -14.59 12.91 -1.57
C GLY A 247 -15.86 12.79 -2.38
N SER A 248 -15.68 12.44 -3.64
CA SER A 248 -16.74 12.14 -4.59
C SER A 248 -16.38 10.89 -5.38
N GLY A 249 -17.36 10.06 -5.65
CA GLY A 249 -17.24 8.86 -6.46
C GLY A 249 -18.39 8.76 -7.46
N SER A 250 -18.12 8.19 -8.62
CA SER A 250 -19.11 7.98 -9.66
C SER A 250 -18.84 6.72 -10.47
N LEU A 251 -19.87 6.12 -11.01
CA LEU A 251 -19.82 5.05 -12.00
C LEU A 251 -20.12 5.66 -13.37
N LEU A 252 -19.08 6.00 -14.13
CA LEU A 252 -19.18 6.83 -15.33
C LEU A 252 -19.11 6.02 -16.63
N HIS A 253 -18.19 5.08 -16.72
CA HIS A 253 -17.86 4.39 -17.96
C HIS A 253 -18.31 2.91 -17.97
N TRP A 254 -17.96 2.18 -16.92
CA TRP A 254 -18.24 0.74 -16.81
C TRP A 254 -19.64 0.46 -16.24
N ASN A 255 -20.65 1.23 -16.68
CA ASN A 255 -22.02 1.25 -16.15
C ASN A 255 -23.01 0.43 -16.99
N LYS A 256 -22.52 -0.48 -17.84
CA LYS A 256 -23.36 -1.29 -18.74
C LYS A 256 -23.72 -2.67 -18.19
N ASP A 257 -23.25 -2.99 -17.00
CA ASP A 257 -23.50 -4.23 -16.28
C ASP A 257 -24.10 -3.94 -14.89
N GLU A 258 -24.28 -4.96 -14.06
CA GLU A 258 -24.91 -4.84 -12.74
C GLU A 258 -23.96 -4.35 -11.63
N ARG A 259 -22.74 -3.90 -11.95
CA ARG A 259 -21.82 -3.37 -10.96
C ARG A 259 -22.37 -2.08 -10.32
N ASP A 260 -21.99 -1.85 -9.08
CA ASP A 260 -22.39 -0.67 -8.30
C ASP A 260 -21.24 -0.01 -7.52
N VAL A 261 -19.98 -0.47 -7.76
CA VAL A 261 -18.80 0.23 -7.26
C VAL A 261 -18.38 1.33 -8.22
N TYR A 262 -17.81 2.41 -7.69
CA TYR A 262 -17.35 3.54 -8.47
C TYR A 262 -16.15 3.16 -9.36
N ASP A 263 -16.13 3.70 -10.58
CA ASP A 263 -15.02 3.58 -11.53
C ASP A 263 -14.18 4.86 -11.63
N ALA A 264 -14.63 5.94 -10.98
CA ALA A 264 -13.93 7.21 -10.82
C ALA A 264 -14.13 7.73 -9.39
N VAL A 265 -13.04 8.07 -8.70
CA VAL A 265 -13.05 8.63 -7.34
C VAL A 265 -12.04 9.74 -7.19
N SER A 266 -12.38 10.75 -6.35
CA SER A 266 -11.47 11.78 -5.88
C SER A 266 -11.72 12.02 -4.40
N ALA A 267 -10.66 12.01 -3.59
CA ALA A 267 -10.74 12.20 -2.16
C ALA A 267 -9.63 13.13 -1.64
N ILE A 268 -9.95 13.88 -0.58
CA ILE A 268 -9.03 14.76 0.15
C ILE A 268 -9.02 14.32 1.60
N PHE A 269 -7.80 14.11 2.11
CA PHE A 269 -7.54 13.81 3.51
C PHE A 269 -6.79 14.99 4.11
N ARG A 270 -7.41 15.68 5.06
CA ARG A 270 -6.82 16.84 5.72
C ARG A 270 -6.13 16.41 7.02
N TYR A 271 -4.87 16.79 7.15
CA TYR A 271 -4.09 16.60 8.36
C TYR A 271 -4.28 17.75 9.38
N PRO A 272 -4.05 17.51 10.69
CA PRO A 272 -4.21 18.53 11.74
C PRO A 272 -3.36 19.79 11.53
N ASN A 273 -2.19 19.66 10.87
CA ASN A 273 -1.30 20.78 10.55
C ASN A 273 -1.74 21.58 9.30
N GLY A 274 -2.89 21.24 8.70
CA GLY A 274 -3.46 21.92 7.55
C GLY A 274 -3.01 21.40 6.19
N VAL A 275 -2.08 20.45 6.12
CA VAL A 275 -1.66 19.79 4.88
C VAL A 275 -2.81 18.94 4.35
N ASN A 276 -2.99 18.95 3.03
CA ASN A 276 -3.92 18.05 2.36
C ASN A 276 -3.15 16.95 1.61
N MET A 277 -3.67 15.74 1.76
CA MET A 277 -3.35 14.63 0.87
C MET A 277 -4.51 14.44 -0.09
N THR A 278 -4.24 14.31 -1.37
CA THR A 278 -5.22 13.95 -2.39
C THR A 278 -5.02 12.53 -2.86
N PHE A 279 -6.12 11.88 -3.23
CA PHE A 279 -6.11 10.62 -3.96
C PHE A 279 -7.15 10.64 -5.06
N GLU A 280 -6.73 10.33 -6.28
CA GLU A 280 -7.59 10.23 -7.44
C GLU A 280 -7.39 8.89 -8.14
N SER A 281 -8.48 8.29 -8.61
CA SER A 281 -8.40 7.06 -9.40
C SER A 281 -9.51 6.99 -10.42
N ILE A 282 -9.14 6.66 -11.64
CA ILE A 282 -10.06 6.38 -12.76
C ILE A 282 -9.59 5.07 -13.38
N ILE A 283 -10.51 4.12 -13.60
CA ILE A 283 -10.18 2.83 -14.21
C ILE A 283 -10.64 2.71 -15.68
N SER A 284 -10.99 3.82 -16.30
CA SER A 284 -11.34 3.94 -17.73
C SER A 284 -10.35 4.76 -18.55
N ASN A 285 -9.28 5.27 -17.93
CA ASN A 285 -8.22 6.02 -18.59
C ASN A 285 -6.88 5.83 -17.83
N LYS A 286 -5.84 5.39 -18.52
CA LYS A 286 -4.53 5.11 -17.91
C LYS A 286 -3.47 6.20 -18.11
N HIS A 287 -3.81 7.36 -18.67
CA HIS A 287 -2.85 8.35 -19.17
C HIS A 287 -1.77 8.74 -18.15
N PHE A 288 -2.15 9.01 -16.89
CA PHE A 288 -1.20 9.40 -15.85
C PHE A 288 -0.55 8.21 -15.11
N GLY A 289 -1.05 6.99 -15.30
CA GLY A 289 -0.54 5.83 -14.55
C GLY A 289 -0.72 5.94 -13.04
N MET A 290 0.33 5.68 -12.29
CA MET A 290 0.36 5.82 -10.83
C MET A 290 1.35 6.91 -10.42
N GLY A 291 1.00 7.71 -9.42
CA GLY A 291 1.88 8.72 -8.83
C GLY A 291 1.70 8.81 -7.33
N GLU A 292 2.81 9.04 -6.63
CA GLU A 292 2.89 9.25 -5.19
C GLU A 292 3.95 10.30 -4.90
N GLN A 293 3.51 11.53 -4.69
CA GLN A 293 4.39 12.69 -4.57
C GLN A 293 4.22 13.35 -3.21
N ILE A 294 5.33 13.54 -2.50
CA ILE A 294 5.40 14.29 -1.25
C ILE A 294 6.07 15.62 -1.56
N LEU A 295 5.30 16.70 -1.44
CA LEU A 295 5.72 18.04 -1.79
C LEU A 295 6.17 18.79 -0.52
N GLY A 296 7.37 19.30 -0.53
CA GLY A 296 7.94 20.11 0.54
C GLY A 296 8.26 21.54 0.08
N THR A 297 8.69 22.39 1.02
CA THR A 297 9.07 23.78 0.75
C THR A 297 10.41 23.93 0.04
N GLU A 298 11.23 22.87 0.00
CA GLU A 298 12.59 22.86 -0.55
C GLU A 298 12.79 21.74 -1.56
N GLY A 299 11.74 20.98 -1.86
CA GLY A 299 11.81 19.91 -2.84
C GLY A 299 10.61 18.99 -2.83
N THR A 300 10.64 18.01 -3.71
CA THR A 300 9.60 16.98 -3.87
C THR A 300 10.24 15.62 -3.95
N ILE A 301 9.66 14.63 -3.28
CA ILE A 301 9.99 13.23 -3.46
C ILE A 301 8.85 12.55 -4.22
N ASP A 302 9.16 11.94 -5.36
CA ASP A 302 8.27 11.05 -6.11
C ASP A 302 8.62 9.60 -5.77
N LEU A 303 7.71 8.94 -5.07
CA LEU A 303 7.92 7.58 -4.55
C LEU A 303 7.86 6.52 -5.65
N VAL A 304 7.10 6.77 -6.71
CA VAL A 304 6.94 5.80 -7.82
C VAL A 304 8.16 5.80 -8.71
N THR A 305 8.65 6.97 -9.07
CA THR A 305 9.84 7.12 -9.92
C THR A 305 11.14 7.05 -9.13
N CYS A 306 11.06 7.03 -7.79
CA CYS A 306 12.22 7.11 -6.90
C CYS A 306 13.12 8.33 -7.16
N MET A 307 12.51 9.49 -7.38
CA MET A 307 13.21 10.73 -7.70
C MET A 307 13.03 11.76 -6.60
N HIS A 308 14.10 12.48 -6.31
CA HIS A 308 14.10 13.68 -5.48
C HIS A 308 14.36 14.89 -6.38
N TYR A 309 13.46 15.85 -6.31
CA TYR A 309 13.56 17.13 -7.00
C TYR A 309 13.82 18.21 -5.96
N THR A 310 14.86 19.01 -6.14
CA THR A 310 15.11 20.17 -5.30
C THR A 310 14.33 21.37 -5.81
N ASP A 311 13.81 22.17 -4.88
CA ASP A 311 13.11 23.40 -5.18
C ASP A 311 13.67 24.47 -4.22
N GLU A 312 14.19 25.57 -4.79
CA GLU A 312 14.71 26.65 -3.97
C GLU A 312 13.54 27.49 -3.44
N PRO A 313 13.54 27.82 -2.14
CA PRO A 313 12.54 28.74 -1.60
C PRO A 313 12.61 30.06 -2.38
N ALA A 314 11.46 30.61 -2.75
CA ALA A 314 11.39 31.90 -3.40
C ALA A 314 12.16 32.94 -2.56
N PRO A 315 13.08 33.75 -3.17
CA PRO A 315 13.85 34.73 -2.44
C PRO A 315 12.94 35.66 -1.63
N LYS A 316 13.25 35.89 -0.37
CA LYS A 316 12.47 36.79 0.47
C LYS A 316 12.41 38.18 -0.16
N GLY A 317 11.19 38.66 -0.45
CA GLY A 317 10.97 39.96 -1.03
C GLY A 317 11.13 40.05 -2.56
N SER A 318 11.27 38.91 -3.24
CA SER A 318 11.40 38.89 -4.68
C SER A 318 10.05 38.81 -5.39
N GLY A 319 9.92 39.60 -6.35
CA GLY A 319 9.17 39.33 -7.54
C GLY A 319 7.79 39.94 -7.55
N MET A 320 6.79 39.47 -6.86
CA MET A 320 5.40 39.90 -7.12
C MET A 320 5.19 41.38 -6.82
N HIS A 321 5.64 41.87 -5.66
CA HIS A 321 5.52 43.31 -5.34
C HIS A 321 6.37 44.18 -6.25
N GLN A 322 7.58 43.77 -6.64
CA GLN A 322 8.43 44.48 -7.58
C GLN A 322 7.86 44.40 -8.99
N LEU A 323 7.34 43.27 -9.40
CA LEU A 323 6.70 43.04 -10.70
C LEU A 323 5.41 43.87 -10.83
N VAL A 324 4.56 43.86 -9.80
CA VAL A 324 3.35 44.71 -9.75
C VAL A 324 3.73 46.18 -9.77
N ALA A 325 4.73 46.62 -9.00
CA ALA A 325 5.21 48.00 -9.04
C ALA A 325 5.80 48.42 -10.41
N GLN A 326 6.50 47.50 -11.09
CA GLN A 326 7.01 47.73 -12.44
C GLN A 326 5.90 47.85 -13.49
N ILE A 327 4.83 47.08 -13.34
CA ILE A 327 3.66 47.15 -14.21
C ILE A 327 2.88 48.44 -13.93
N GLU A 328 2.62 48.76 -12.67
CA GLU A 328 1.94 49.99 -12.25
C GLU A 328 2.72 51.23 -12.63
N SER A 329 4.05 51.18 -12.64
CA SER A 329 4.91 52.27 -13.08
C SER A 329 5.04 52.38 -14.61
N GLY A 330 4.42 51.49 -15.37
CA GLY A 330 4.46 51.50 -16.84
C GLY A 330 5.78 51.01 -17.44
N VAL A 331 6.71 50.49 -16.63
CA VAL A 331 8.00 49.95 -17.10
C VAL A 331 7.81 48.58 -17.78
N MET A 332 6.77 47.85 -17.40
CA MET A 332 6.42 46.58 -18.02
C MET A 332 4.96 46.58 -18.49
N SER A 333 4.72 46.05 -19.67
CA SER A 333 3.37 45.97 -20.23
C SER A 333 2.61 44.76 -19.62
N ASN A 334 1.27 44.88 -19.56
CA ASN A 334 0.40 43.76 -19.15
C ASN A 334 0.56 42.52 -20.03
N SER A 335 1.14 42.61 -21.21
CA SER A 335 1.44 41.47 -22.09
C SER A 335 2.53 40.55 -21.54
N VAL A 336 3.32 40.99 -20.56
CA VAL A 336 4.30 40.16 -19.85
C VAL A 336 3.62 39.04 -19.05
N PHE A 337 2.40 39.27 -18.55
CA PHE A 337 1.60 38.23 -17.90
C PHE A 337 1.05 37.18 -18.87
N ALA A 338 0.92 37.54 -20.15
CA ALA A 338 0.49 36.60 -21.19
C ALA A 338 1.68 35.91 -21.90
N GLY A 339 2.91 36.28 -21.55
CA GLY A 339 4.12 35.80 -22.18
C GLY A 339 4.80 34.66 -21.39
N THR A 340 5.68 33.99 -22.10
CA THR A 340 6.42 32.79 -21.67
C THR A 340 7.24 32.92 -20.37
N SER A 341 7.45 34.13 -19.83
CA SER A 341 8.28 34.34 -18.64
C SER A 341 7.64 33.76 -17.35
N TRP A 342 6.31 33.89 -17.22
CA TRP A 342 5.59 33.33 -16.09
C TRP A 342 5.55 31.77 -16.12
N ALA A 343 5.36 31.23 -17.30
CA ALA A 343 5.40 29.81 -17.53
C ALA A 343 6.84 29.25 -17.44
N ALA A 344 7.85 30.02 -17.83
CA ALA A 344 9.25 29.61 -17.79
C ALA A 344 9.80 29.52 -16.33
N GLU A 345 9.43 30.49 -15.48
CA GLU A 345 9.85 30.44 -14.05
C GLU A 345 9.10 29.38 -13.24
N THR A 346 7.89 28.98 -13.66
CA THR A 346 7.10 27.92 -13.04
C THR A 346 7.32 26.54 -13.67
N SER A 347 7.95 26.46 -14.84
CA SER A 347 8.11 25.21 -15.60
C SER A 347 9.53 24.64 -15.61
N SER A 348 10.53 25.34 -15.09
CA SER A 348 11.87 24.80 -14.97
C SER A 348 11.97 23.90 -13.72
N LEU A 349 11.40 22.71 -13.82
CA LEU A 349 11.74 21.65 -12.87
C LEU A 349 13.24 21.38 -12.99
N ALA A 350 13.97 21.57 -11.89
CA ALA A 350 15.33 21.11 -11.80
C ALA A 350 15.37 19.61 -12.14
N PRO A 351 16.40 19.11 -12.84
CA PRO A 351 16.53 17.68 -13.08
C PRO A 351 16.39 16.91 -11.77
N GLY A 352 15.51 15.93 -11.75
CA GLY A 352 15.36 15.07 -10.57
C GLY A 352 16.63 14.25 -10.33
N MET A 353 16.95 14.00 -9.08
CA MET A 353 18.03 13.12 -8.66
C MET A 353 17.48 11.80 -8.14
N PRO A 354 18.06 10.65 -8.52
CA PRO A 354 17.68 9.37 -7.97
C PRO A 354 17.81 9.35 -6.44
N ILE A 355 16.83 8.77 -5.75
CA ILE A 355 16.87 8.57 -4.29
C ILE A 355 17.90 7.50 -3.92
N MET A 356 18.11 6.55 -4.81
CA MET A 356 19.10 5.46 -4.69
C MET A 356 19.82 5.27 -6.03
N ASP A 357 21.09 4.91 -5.98
CA ASP A 357 21.84 4.52 -7.19
C ASP A 357 21.23 3.23 -7.79
N ASN A 358 21.17 3.17 -9.12
CA ASN A 358 20.72 2.00 -9.90
C ASN A 358 19.23 1.60 -9.72
N VAL A 359 18.35 2.56 -9.48
CA VAL A 359 16.91 2.32 -9.55
C VAL A 359 16.46 2.30 -11.02
N THR A 360 15.94 1.18 -11.49
CA THR A 360 15.27 1.10 -12.79
C THR A 360 13.89 1.73 -12.62
N ILE A 361 13.63 2.81 -13.35
CA ILE A 361 12.35 3.51 -13.32
C ILE A 361 11.30 2.62 -13.98
N SER A 362 10.27 2.24 -13.23
CA SER A 362 9.09 1.60 -13.81
C SER A 362 8.29 2.64 -14.59
N THR A 363 8.28 2.55 -15.90
CA THR A 363 7.50 3.42 -16.80
C THR A 363 6.04 3.01 -16.89
N GLY A 364 5.38 2.69 -15.78
CA GLY A 364 3.91 2.58 -15.71
C GLY A 364 3.23 1.45 -16.48
N GLU A 365 3.96 0.65 -17.24
CA GLU A 365 3.44 -0.60 -17.78
C GLU A 365 3.61 -1.70 -16.73
N SER A 366 2.49 -2.26 -16.29
CA SER A 366 2.45 -3.45 -15.44
C SER A 366 3.04 -4.63 -16.19
N THR A 367 4.35 -4.69 -16.26
CA THR A 367 5.03 -5.92 -16.56
C THR A 367 4.94 -6.79 -15.30
N VAL A 368 4.10 -7.79 -15.36
CA VAL A 368 4.08 -8.90 -14.41
C VAL A 368 5.45 -9.56 -14.48
N GLY A 369 6.33 -9.16 -13.62
CA GLY A 369 7.67 -9.70 -13.53
C GLY A 369 8.69 -8.65 -13.14
N ALA A 370 8.98 -8.53 -11.85
CA ALA A 370 10.31 -8.24 -11.38
C ALA A 370 10.76 -6.80 -11.11
N GLU A 371 9.99 -5.96 -10.46
CA GLU A 371 10.67 -4.97 -9.62
C GLU A 371 10.18 -5.11 -8.19
N ALA A 372 11.13 -5.12 -7.24
CA ALA A 372 10.86 -5.24 -5.83
C ALA A 372 9.87 -4.13 -5.42
N ASP A 373 8.66 -4.54 -5.01
CA ASP A 373 7.58 -3.67 -4.53
C ASP A 373 7.32 -3.87 -3.03
N GLY A 374 8.26 -4.49 -2.32
CA GLY A 374 8.13 -4.88 -0.92
C GLY A 374 7.35 -6.19 -0.68
N SER A 375 6.83 -6.83 -1.74
CA SER A 375 6.02 -8.06 -1.59
C SER A 375 6.83 -9.27 -1.14
N ILE A 376 8.08 -9.37 -1.55
CA ILE A 376 8.98 -10.44 -1.10
C ILE A 376 9.42 -10.16 0.33
N GLU A 377 9.81 -8.93 0.61
CA GLU A 377 10.31 -8.48 1.90
C GLU A 377 9.27 -8.66 3.01
N ILE A 378 8.01 -8.29 2.76
CA ILE A 378 6.94 -8.52 3.76
C ILE A 378 6.66 -10.01 3.97
N MET A 379 6.75 -10.84 2.92
CA MET A 379 6.61 -12.29 3.07
C MET A 379 7.77 -12.90 3.85
N GLU A 380 9.00 -12.45 3.65
CA GLU A 380 10.16 -12.87 4.45
C GLU A 380 10.00 -12.49 5.92
N ALA A 381 9.55 -11.26 6.19
CA ALA A 381 9.26 -10.80 7.54
C ALA A 381 8.15 -11.66 8.19
N PHE A 382 7.11 -11.99 7.45
CA PHE A 382 6.07 -12.89 7.93
C PHE A 382 6.59 -14.30 8.20
N VAL A 383 7.33 -14.90 7.28
CA VAL A 383 7.95 -16.24 7.45
C VAL A 383 8.87 -16.26 8.67
N HIS A 384 9.69 -15.21 8.85
CA HIS A 384 10.50 -15.06 10.05
C HIS A 384 9.65 -14.99 11.32
N ALA A 385 8.54 -14.22 11.29
CA ALA A 385 7.62 -14.14 12.42
C ALA A 385 6.86 -15.47 12.69
N VAL A 386 6.58 -16.27 11.65
CA VAL A 386 6.02 -17.62 11.84
C VAL A 386 6.98 -18.52 12.60
N ILE A 387 8.28 -18.44 12.33
CA ILE A 387 9.29 -19.25 12.99
C ILE A 387 9.55 -18.74 14.43
N THR A 388 9.79 -17.44 14.57
CA THR A 388 10.29 -16.85 15.83
C THR A 388 9.18 -16.39 16.80
N GLY A 389 7.96 -16.18 16.30
CA GLY A 389 6.86 -15.55 17.06
C GLY A 389 7.02 -14.04 17.24
N LYS A 390 8.03 -13.41 16.65
CA LYS A 390 8.31 -11.98 16.77
C LYS A 390 7.64 -11.19 15.65
N GLN A 391 6.80 -10.23 15.98
CA GLN A 391 6.20 -9.29 15.02
C GLN A 391 6.86 -7.91 15.15
N PRO A 392 7.20 -7.23 14.03
CA PRO A 392 7.64 -5.84 14.07
C PRO A 392 6.59 -4.93 14.72
N ALA A 393 7.04 -3.99 15.54
CA ALA A 393 6.16 -3.02 16.20
C ALA A 393 5.65 -1.97 15.21
N LYS A 394 4.48 -1.39 15.51
CA LYS A 394 3.85 -0.24 14.80
C LYS A 394 3.32 -0.54 13.38
N VAL A 395 3.73 -1.63 12.74
CA VAL A 395 3.35 -1.95 11.35
C VAL A 395 1.86 -2.28 11.23
N LEU A 396 1.29 -2.88 12.28
CA LEU A 396 -0.14 -3.22 12.31
C LEU A 396 -0.99 -1.96 12.45
N GLU A 397 -0.59 -1.04 13.30
CA GLU A 397 -1.28 0.24 13.53
C GLU A 397 -1.32 1.10 12.26
N GLU A 398 -0.23 1.14 11.49
CA GLU A 398 -0.20 1.78 10.17
C GLU A 398 -1.21 1.14 9.20
N SER A 399 -1.22 -0.17 9.14
CA SER A 399 -2.14 -0.93 8.28
C SER A 399 -3.60 -0.79 8.72
N TYR A 400 -3.84 -0.73 10.02
CA TYR A 400 -5.15 -0.47 10.61
C TYR A 400 -5.69 0.88 10.16
N TYR A 401 -4.93 1.95 10.36
CA TYR A 401 -5.38 3.29 10.00
C TYR A 401 -5.49 3.50 8.49
N ALA A 402 -4.62 2.88 7.69
CA ALA A 402 -4.78 2.88 6.23
C ALA A 402 -6.12 2.25 5.81
N THR A 403 -6.53 1.17 6.47
CA THR A 403 -7.85 0.54 6.25
C THR A 403 -8.98 1.44 6.74
N GLN A 404 -8.88 1.99 7.96
CA GLN A 404 -9.93 2.86 8.53
C GLN A 404 -10.20 4.09 7.66
N PHE A 405 -9.14 4.78 7.21
CA PHE A 405 -9.31 5.97 6.36
C PHE A 405 -9.76 5.63 4.94
N ALA A 406 -9.41 4.47 4.39
CA ALA A 406 -9.95 4.01 3.11
C ALA A 406 -11.47 3.75 3.19
N LEU A 407 -11.92 3.08 4.25
CA LEU A 407 -13.33 2.82 4.53
C LEU A 407 -14.10 4.11 4.84
N LEU A 408 -13.51 5.01 5.61
CA LEU A 408 -14.10 6.31 5.93
C LEU A 408 -14.28 7.18 4.68
N ALA A 409 -13.33 7.11 3.73
CA ALA A 409 -13.42 7.83 2.47
C ALA A 409 -14.52 7.27 1.56
N ASP A 410 -14.67 5.94 1.45
CA ASP A 410 -15.79 5.33 0.75
C ASP A 410 -17.12 5.78 1.35
N LYS A 411 -17.23 5.78 2.68
CA LYS A 411 -18.41 6.29 3.41
C LYS A 411 -18.67 7.76 3.11
N ALA A 412 -17.66 8.63 3.18
CA ALA A 412 -17.77 10.06 2.91
C ALA A 412 -18.28 10.34 1.49
N MET A 413 -17.80 9.59 0.49
CA MET A 413 -18.26 9.69 -0.89
C MET A 413 -19.72 9.26 -1.05
N ARG A 414 -20.14 8.18 -0.39
CA ARG A 414 -21.53 7.68 -0.48
C ARG A 414 -22.53 8.60 0.22
N GLU A 415 -22.12 9.24 1.30
CA GLU A 415 -22.95 10.17 2.09
C GLU A 415 -22.87 11.61 1.56
N GLY A 416 -21.91 11.94 0.70
CA GLY A 416 -21.67 13.31 0.25
C GLY A 416 -21.26 14.25 1.40
N ALA A 417 -20.52 13.73 2.37
CA ALA A 417 -20.23 14.40 3.64
C ALA A 417 -18.74 14.53 3.92
N ILE A 418 -18.37 15.50 4.76
CA ILE A 418 -17.05 15.59 5.37
C ILE A 418 -17.11 14.78 6.66
N LEU A 419 -16.27 13.76 6.77
CA LEU A 419 -16.25 12.86 7.91
C LEU A 419 -14.95 12.96 8.70
N THR A 420 -15.04 12.68 9.99
CA THR A 420 -13.91 12.43 10.91
C THR A 420 -13.98 11.00 11.42
N LEU A 421 -12.84 10.42 11.74
CA LEU A 421 -12.83 9.09 12.35
C LEU A 421 -13.37 9.19 13.77
N ASP A 422 -14.45 8.45 14.08
CA ASP A 422 -15.05 8.38 15.40
C ASP A 422 -14.05 7.90 16.46
N ASP A 423 -14.11 8.47 17.66
CA ASP A 423 -13.19 8.13 18.76
C ASP A 423 -13.19 6.64 19.11
N LYS A 424 -14.31 5.94 18.92
CA LYS A 424 -14.40 4.48 19.14
C LYS A 424 -13.44 3.67 18.28
N TYR A 425 -13.03 4.21 17.11
CA TYR A 425 -12.08 3.54 16.19
C TYR A 425 -10.62 3.99 16.40
N LYS A 426 -10.37 4.91 17.35
CA LYS A 426 -9.03 5.36 17.63
C LYS A 426 -8.31 4.36 18.53
N ILE A 427 -7.23 3.80 18.04
CA ILE A 427 -6.29 2.96 18.78
C ILE A 427 -5.02 3.77 19.10
N PRO A 428 -4.20 3.35 20.10
CA PRO A 428 -2.89 3.96 20.31
C PRO A 428 -2.09 3.98 19.01
N TYR A 429 -1.56 5.15 18.65
CA TYR A 429 -0.79 5.35 17.44
C TYR A 429 0.49 6.11 17.73
N GLU A 430 1.59 5.49 17.39
CA GLU A 430 2.90 6.09 17.37
C GLU A 430 3.40 6.08 15.93
N PRO A 431 3.63 7.26 15.31
CA PRO A 431 4.04 7.30 13.92
C PRO A 431 5.38 6.61 13.70
N LEU A 432 5.54 6.04 12.53
CA LEU A 432 6.81 5.56 12.01
C LEU A 432 7.70 6.77 11.69
N ARG A 433 8.82 6.91 12.37
CA ARG A 433 9.82 7.98 12.17
C ARG A 433 11.22 7.41 12.28
#